data_1bd1d44294e2a88492de5bd3447f25d7
#
_entry.id   1bd1d44294e2a88492de5bd3447f25d7
#
_cell.length_a   1.000
_cell.length_b   1.000
_cell.length_c   1.000
_cell.angle_alpha   90.00
_cell.angle_beta   90.00
_cell.angle_gamma   90.00
#
_symmetry.space_group_name_H-M   'P 1'
#
loop_
_entity.id
_entity.type
_entity.pdbx_description
1 polymer ?
#
loop_
_entity_poly.entity_id
_entity_poly.type
_entity_poly.pdbx_seq_one_letter_code
_entity_poly.pdbx_strand_id
1 'polypeptide(L)'
;MADAPPSTGPPSALLIGEVCDHLGITAHTARYYEHMGLIQVGRSTSGHRVFDQRAVDRLDFLVRMRSSGMGIRELTRYVELVNQGESTTPERLQIMRDQRQRIIEQIHDLERALTATEYKIAVYGGAPDDTSHSPKGHHP
;
A
#
# COMPACT_ATOMS: atom_id res chain seq x y z
N MET A 1 -12.35 1.56 -16.10
CA MET A 1 -12.21 0.29 -15.39
C MET A 1 -11.27 0.42 -14.21
N ALA A 2 -11.69 -0.05 -13.07
CA ALA A 2 -10.90 0.06 -11.85
C ALA A 2 -9.99 -1.15 -11.68
N ASP A 3 -8.70 -0.88 -11.40
CA ASP A 3 -7.73 -1.90 -11.03
C ASP A 3 -7.55 -2.00 -9.53
N ALA A 4 -8.42 -1.36 -8.76
CA ALA A 4 -8.37 -1.46 -7.32
C ALA A 4 -8.95 -2.79 -6.87
N PRO A 5 -8.48 -3.36 -5.75
CA PRO A 5 -9.11 -4.55 -5.20
C PRO A 5 -10.59 -4.31 -4.93
N PRO A 6 -11.42 -5.33 -5.06
CA PRO A 6 -12.83 -5.15 -4.78
C PRO A 6 -13.06 -4.79 -3.32
N SER A 7 -14.01 -3.90 -3.08
CA SER A 7 -14.41 -3.54 -1.73
C SER A 7 -15.30 -4.63 -1.17
N THR A 8 -15.11 -4.97 0.09
CA THR A 8 -15.92 -5.95 0.79
C THR A 8 -17.08 -5.32 1.54
N GLY A 9 -17.10 -3.99 1.66
CA GLY A 9 -18.16 -3.27 2.36
C GLY A 9 -19.09 -2.54 1.42
N PRO A 10 -20.21 -1.99 1.95
CA PRO A 10 -21.07 -1.16 1.14
C PRO A 10 -20.34 0.11 0.71
N PRO A 11 -20.64 0.63 -0.50
CA PRO A 11 -20.03 1.88 -0.93
C PRO A 11 -20.37 3.00 0.06
N SER A 12 -19.38 3.76 0.47
CA SER A 12 -19.58 4.90 1.35
C SER A 12 -18.68 6.03 0.88
N ALA A 13 -19.15 7.25 1.11
CA ALA A 13 -18.35 8.44 0.83
C ALA A 13 -17.77 8.92 2.16
N LEU A 14 -16.46 9.13 2.19
CA LEU A 14 -15.75 9.56 3.38
C LEU A 14 -15.15 10.94 3.17
N LEU A 15 -15.07 11.69 4.25
CA LEU A 15 -14.31 12.94 4.27
C LEU A 15 -12.82 12.64 4.40
N ILE A 16 -11.99 13.62 4.02
CA ILE A 16 -10.54 13.42 4.00
C ILE A 16 -9.97 12.96 5.36
N GLY A 17 -10.48 13.52 6.46
CA GLY A 17 -10.02 13.10 7.79
C GLY A 17 -10.32 11.64 8.09
N GLU A 18 -11.51 11.18 7.69
CA GLU A 18 -11.91 9.79 7.89
C GLU A 18 -11.04 8.84 7.07
N VAL A 19 -10.77 9.19 5.81
CA VAL A 19 -9.91 8.38 4.94
C VAL A 19 -8.50 8.32 5.49
N CYS A 20 -7.97 9.45 5.93
CA CYS A 20 -6.60 9.51 6.47
C CYS A 20 -6.47 8.66 7.73
N ASP A 21 -7.47 8.70 8.62
CA ASP A 21 -7.47 7.87 9.82
C ASP A 21 -7.53 6.39 9.45
N HIS A 22 -8.36 6.05 8.49
CA HIS A 22 -8.53 4.67 8.04
C HIS A 22 -7.25 4.11 7.41
N LEU A 23 -6.56 4.92 6.61
CA LEU A 23 -5.38 4.46 5.87
C LEU A 23 -4.06 4.75 6.59
N GLY A 24 -4.09 5.46 7.70
CA GLY A 24 -2.88 5.79 8.45
C GLY A 24 -1.99 6.79 7.71
N ILE A 25 -2.56 7.72 6.99
CA ILE A 25 -1.81 8.74 6.25
C ILE A 25 -2.24 10.15 6.69
N THR A 26 -1.45 11.14 6.30
CA THR A 26 -1.79 12.54 6.57
C THR A 26 -2.69 13.09 5.47
N ALA A 27 -3.43 14.15 5.81
CA ALA A 27 -4.22 14.86 4.81
C ALA A 27 -3.33 15.43 3.70
N HIS A 28 -2.11 15.83 4.06
CA HIS A 28 -1.13 16.31 3.08
C HIS A 28 -0.83 15.23 2.03
N THR A 29 -0.62 14.00 2.47
CA THR A 29 -0.36 12.87 1.56
C THR A 29 -1.56 12.62 0.63
N ALA A 30 -2.77 12.61 1.17
CA ALA A 30 -3.97 12.40 0.37
C ALA A 30 -4.13 13.50 -0.69
N ARG A 31 -3.93 14.76 -0.28
CA ARG A 31 -4.01 15.88 -1.22
C ARG A 31 -2.91 15.83 -2.27
N TYR A 32 -1.72 15.34 -1.90
CA TYR A 32 -0.63 15.17 -2.86
C TYR A 32 -1.01 14.19 -3.96
N TYR A 33 -1.58 13.04 -3.60
CA TYR A 33 -2.01 12.06 -4.59
C TYR A 33 -3.11 12.62 -5.50
N GLU A 34 -4.03 13.39 -4.95
CA GLU A 34 -5.04 14.06 -5.77
C GLU A 34 -4.41 15.07 -6.71
N HIS A 35 -3.49 15.89 -6.20
CA HIS A 35 -2.81 16.90 -7.00
C HIS A 35 -2.02 16.29 -8.16
N MET A 36 -1.41 15.14 -7.92
CA MET A 36 -0.65 14.42 -8.94
C MET A 36 -1.53 13.73 -9.97
N GLY A 37 -2.85 13.78 -9.80
CA GLY A 37 -3.77 13.12 -10.72
C GLY A 37 -3.88 11.61 -10.52
N LEU A 38 -3.39 11.10 -9.40
CA LEU A 38 -3.37 9.66 -9.15
C LEU A 38 -4.70 9.13 -8.64
N ILE A 39 -5.52 10.00 -8.03
CA ILE A 39 -6.88 9.69 -7.60
C ILE A 39 -7.80 10.82 -8.00
N GLN A 40 -9.08 10.50 -8.14
CA GLN A 40 -10.12 11.48 -8.37
C GLN A 40 -11.00 11.58 -7.14
N VAL A 41 -11.20 12.80 -6.67
CA VAL A 41 -11.93 13.09 -5.45
C VAL A 41 -13.08 14.03 -5.77
N GLY A 42 -14.28 13.65 -5.33
CA GLY A 42 -15.45 14.51 -5.49
C GLY A 42 -15.50 15.62 -4.47
N ARG A 43 -16.52 16.46 -4.59
CA ARG A 43 -16.78 17.54 -3.64
C ARG A 43 -18.20 17.44 -3.16
N SER A 44 -18.42 17.71 -1.86
CA SER A 44 -19.76 17.87 -1.32
C SER A 44 -20.35 19.21 -1.74
N THR A 45 -21.63 19.42 -1.45
CA THR A 45 -22.27 20.68 -1.75
C THR A 45 -21.64 21.86 -1.01
N SER A 46 -20.98 21.58 0.13
CA SER A 46 -20.25 22.59 0.91
C SER A 46 -18.78 22.73 0.48
N GLY A 47 -18.36 22.03 -0.56
CA GLY A 47 -17.01 22.17 -1.10
C GLY A 47 -15.95 21.29 -0.46
N HIS A 48 -16.33 20.41 0.46
CA HIS A 48 -15.38 19.51 1.09
C HIS A 48 -15.07 18.31 0.19
N ARG A 49 -13.83 17.79 0.27
CA ARG A 49 -13.44 16.59 -0.45
C ARG A 49 -14.22 15.38 0.05
N VAL A 50 -14.74 14.62 -0.90
CA VAL A 50 -15.50 13.40 -0.61
C VAL A 50 -14.89 12.25 -1.38
N PHE A 51 -14.46 11.21 -0.66
CA PHE A 51 -13.85 10.02 -1.23
C PHE A 51 -14.88 8.92 -1.29
N ASP A 52 -15.30 8.55 -2.50
CA ASP A 52 -16.16 7.38 -2.66
C ASP A 52 -15.32 6.11 -2.46
N GLN A 53 -15.98 4.95 -2.43
CA GLN A 53 -15.28 3.70 -2.17
C GLN A 53 -14.17 3.43 -3.17
N ARG A 54 -14.40 3.78 -4.43
CA ARG A 54 -13.39 3.60 -5.48
C ARG A 54 -12.16 4.45 -5.22
N ALA A 55 -12.35 5.68 -4.79
CA ALA A 55 -11.24 6.58 -4.45
C ALA A 55 -10.48 6.07 -3.23
N VAL A 56 -11.19 5.57 -2.23
CA VAL A 56 -10.56 4.99 -1.03
C VAL A 56 -9.73 3.77 -1.41
N ASP A 57 -10.29 2.86 -2.19
CA ASP A 57 -9.58 1.65 -2.60
C ASP A 57 -8.34 1.98 -3.43
N ARG A 58 -8.48 2.93 -4.35
CA ARG A 58 -7.35 3.38 -5.17
C ARG A 58 -6.26 4.01 -4.30
N LEU A 59 -6.64 4.87 -3.38
CA LEU A 59 -5.68 5.53 -2.51
C LEU A 59 -4.97 4.52 -1.61
N ASP A 60 -5.71 3.57 -1.04
CA ASP A 60 -5.12 2.50 -0.23
C ASP A 60 -4.08 1.71 -1.04
N PHE A 61 -4.43 1.32 -2.25
CA PHE A 61 -3.51 0.59 -3.12
C PHE A 61 -2.23 1.39 -3.39
N LEU A 62 -2.37 2.66 -3.75
CA LEU A 62 -1.22 3.52 -4.05
C LEU A 62 -0.32 3.72 -2.84
N VAL A 63 -0.92 3.92 -1.67
CA VAL A 63 -0.17 4.07 -0.42
C VAL A 63 0.62 2.80 -0.12
N ARG A 64 0.02 1.62 -0.29
CA ARG A 64 0.70 0.35 -0.08
C ARG A 64 1.84 0.13 -1.07
N MET A 65 1.63 0.46 -2.33
CA MET A 65 2.69 0.33 -3.34
C MET A 65 3.84 1.28 -3.04
N ARG A 66 3.52 2.52 -2.67
CA ARG A 66 4.55 3.50 -2.33
C ARG A 66 5.35 3.09 -1.09
N SER A 67 4.67 2.62 -0.05
CA SER A 67 5.34 2.20 1.18
C SER A 67 6.20 0.95 0.99
N SER A 68 5.88 0.13 0.01
CA SER A 68 6.67 -1.07 -0.30
C SER A 68 7.75 -0.81 -1.35
N GLY A 69 8.00 0.44 -1.69
CA GLY A 69 9.17 0.82 -2.48
C GLY A 69 8.91 1.21 -3.92
N MET A 70 7.67 1.24 -4.37
CA MET A 70 7.38 1.71 -5.72
C MET A 70 7.55 3.23 -5.77
N GLY A 71 8.38 3.71 -6.69
CA GLY A 71 8.62 5.13 -6.84
C GLY A 71 7.41 5.87 -7.39
N ILE A 72 7.38 7.18 -7.15
CA ILE A 72 6.24 7.99 -7.58
C ILE A 72 6.11 8.00 -9.11
N ARG A 73 7.20 7.94 -9.83
CA ARG A 73 7.15 7.88 -11.30
C ARG A 73 6.52 6.60 -11.80
N GLU A 74 6.85 5.48 -11.17
CA GLU A 74 6.29 4.19 -11.54
C GLU A 74 4.81 4.12 -11.19
N LEU A 75 4.43 4.67 -10.03
CA LEU A 75 3.01 4.79 -9.67
C LEU A 75 2.25 5.62 -10.69
N THR A 76 2.79 6.77 -11.08
CA THR A 76 2.18 7.63 -12.07
C THR A 76 2.02 6.89 -13.40
N ARG A 77 3.06 6.18 -13.83
CA ARG A 77 3.01 5.39 -15.05
C ARG A 77 1.92 4.32 -14.97
N TYR A 78 1.84 3.63 -13.84
CA TYR A 78 0.82 2.61 -13.64
C TYR A 78 -0.59 3.20 -13.77
N VAL A 79 -0.85 4.33 -13.13
CA VAL A 79 -2.16 4.97 -13.20
C VAL A 79 -2.49 5.44 -14.62
N GLU A 80 -1.49 5.99 -15.32
CA GLU A 80 -1.67 6.36 -16.73
C GLU A 80 -2.09 5.17 -17.58
N LEU A 81 -1.45 4.02 -17.35
CA LEU A 81 -1.77 2.80 -18.08
C LEU A 81 -3.19 2.33 -17.76
N VAL A 82 -3.58 2.38 -16.49
CA VAL A 82 -4.96 2.04 -16.11
C VAL A 82 -5.95 2.93 -16.85
N ASN A 83 -5.67 4.22 -16.92
CA ASN A 83 -6.55 5.17 -17.58
C ASN A 83 -6.61 4.97 -19.10
N GLN A 84 -5.58 4.38 -19.69
CA GLN A 84 -5.59 4.05 -21.12
C GLN A 84 -6.44 2.82 -21.47
N GLY A 85 -6.83 2.03 -20.46
CA GLY A 85 -7.74 0.92 -20.67
C GLY A 85 -7.07 -0.44 -20.78
N GLU A 86 -7.85 -1.43 -21.18
CA GLU A 86 -7.45 -2.84 -21.09
C GLU A 86 -6.30 -3.22 -22.02
N SER A 87 -6.05 -2.45 -23.08
CA SER A 87 -4.93 -2.72 -23.97
C SER A 87 -3.58 -2.64 -23.26
N THR A 88 -3.53 -2.00 -22.09
CA THR A 88 -2.30 -1.84 -21.32
C THR A 88 -2.12 -2.94 -20.27
N THR A 89 -3.01 -3.90 -20.20
CA THR A 89 -2.94 -4.97 -19.19
C THR A 89 -1.59 -5.71 -19.18
N PRO A 90 -1.00 -6.06 -20.33
CA PRO A 90 0.32 -6.73 -20.30
C PRO A 90 1.41 -5.88 -19.63
N GLU A 91 1.44 -4.60 -19.89
CA GLU A 91 2.43 -3.70 -19.29
C GLU A 91 2.18 -3.52 -17.80
N ARG A 92 0.91 -3.37 -17.42
CA ARG A 92 0.52 -3.29 -16.00
C ARG A 92 0.88 -4.56 -15.23
N LEU A 93 0.67 -5.70 -15.85
CA LEU A 93 1.04 -6.98 -15.24
C LEU A 93 2.55 -7.04 -14.96
N GLN A 94 3.36 -6.56 -15.90
CA GLN A 94 4.81 -6.56 -15.69
C GLN A 94 5.22 -5.65 -14.53
N ILE A 95 4.60 -4.48 -14.43
CA ILE A 95 4.87 -3.57 -13.31
C ILE A 95 4.54 -4.25 -11.99
N MET A 96 3.41 -4.94 -11.92
CA MET A 96 3.00 -5.63 -10.70
C MET A 96 3.91 -6.82 -10.38
N ARG A 97 4.37 -7.55 -11.39
CA ARG A 97 5.32 -8.66 -11.16
C ARG A 97 6.66 -8.15 -10.63
N ASP A 98 7.14 -7.04 -11.15
CA ASP A 98 8.39 -6.46 -10.68
C ASP A 98 8.24 -5.97 -9.24
N GLN A 99 7.11 -5.36 -8.91
CA GLN A 99 6.84 -4.93 -7.55
C GLN A 99 6.71 -6.11 -6.59
N ARG A 100 6.03 -7.18 -7.03
CA ARG A 100 5.93 -8.40 -6.24
C ARG A 100 7.32 -8.94 -5.89
N GLN A 101 8.24 -8.95 -6.86
CA GLN A 101 9.59 -9.44 -6.61
C GLN A 101 10.32 -8.57 -5.60
N ARG A 102 10.18 -7.25 -5.69
CA ARG A 102 10.78 -6.34 -4.71
C ARG A 102 10.23 -6.58 -3.30
N ILE A 103 8.94 -6.82 -3.19
CA ILE A 103 8.30 -7.10 -1.90
C ILE A 103 8.83 -8.41 -1.31
N ILE A 104 8.93 -9.45 -2.14
CA ILE A 104 9.46 -10.75 -1.69
C ILE A 104 10.88 -10.59 -1.16
N GLU A 105 11.72 -9.82 -1.84
CA GLU A 105 13.08 -9.57 -1.40
C GLU A 105 13.12 -8.81 -0.08
N GLN A 106 12.23 -7.83 0.11
CA GLN A 106 12.12 -7.11 1.38
C GLN A 106 11.71 -8.05 2.52
N ILE A 107 10.77 -8.96 2.26
CA ILE A 107 10.35 -9.95 3.25
C ILE A 107 11.53 -10.82 3.66
N HIS A 108 12.30 -11.32 2.69
CA HIS A 108 13.47 -12.14 2.99
C HIS A 108 14.51 -11.37 3.79
N ASP A 109 14.75 -10.11 3.46
CA ASP A 109 15.69 -9.28 4.20
C ASP A 109 15.23 -9.07 5.64
N LEU A 110 13.94 -8.83 5.84
CA LEU A 110 13.39 -8.67 7.18
C LEU A 110 13.44 -9.97 7.97
N GLU A 111 13.21 -11.10 7.33
CA GLU A 111 13.34 -12.41 7.98
C GLU A 111 14.77 -12.65 8.47
N ARG A 112 15.76 -12.32 7.66
CA ARG A 112 17.16 -12.43 8.06
C ARG A 112 17.51 -11.50 9.21
N ALA A 113 16.99 -10.28 9.17
CA ALA A 113 17.21 -9.32 10.25
C ALA A 113 16.55 -9.80 11.55
N LEU A 114 15.37 -10.37 11.46
CA LEU A 114 14.66 -10.92 12.61
C LEU A 114 15.46 -12.06 13.24
N THR A 115 15.94 -13.00 12.42
CA THR A 115 16.76 -14.12 12.88
C THR A 115 18.00 -13.61 13.62
N ALA A 116 18.70 -12.63 13.04
CA ALA A 116 19.88 -12.06 13.69
C ALA A 116 19.54 -11.38 15.01
N THR A 117 18.41 -10.69 15.07
CA THR A 117 17.95 -10.01 16.28
C THR A 117 17.62 -11.01 17.37
N GLU A 118 16.89 -12.07 17.03
CA GLU A 118 16.52 -13.11 17.98
C GLU A 118 17.74 -13.84 18.50
N TYR A 119 18.73 -14.07 17.65
CA TYR A 119 19.97 -14.67 18.08
C TYR A 119 20.65 -13.80 19.14
N LYS A 120 20.72 -12.49 18.93
CA LYS A 120 21.33 -11.58 19.91
C LYS A 120 20.57 -11.55 21.23
N ILE A 121 19.24 -11.57 21.15
CA ILE A 121 18.42 -11.65 22.36
C ILE A 121 18.79 -12.89 23.15
N ALA A 122 18.90 -14.03 22.51
CA ALA A 122 19.28 -15.28 23.17
C ALA A 122 20.69 -15.18 23.75
N VAL A 123 21.64 -14.64 23.01
CA VAL A 123 23.03 -14.46 23.48
C VAL A 123 23.09 -13.57 24.71
N TYR A 124 22.24 -12.54 24.77
CA TYR A 124 22.23 -11.63 25.92
C TYR A 124 21.40 -12.17 27.10
N GLY A 125 20.90 -13.41 26.99
CA GLY A 125 20.17 -14.05 28.08
C GLY A 125 18.68 -13.71 28.12
N GLY A 126 18.15 -13.16 27.08
CA GLY A 126 16.73 -12.88 26.99
C GLY A 126 15.91 -14.13 26.72
N ALA A 127 14.70 -14.22 27.29
CA ALA A 127 13.79 -15.30 26.99
C ALA A 127 13.18 -15.13 25.61
N PRO A 128 12.86 -16.23 24.91
CA PRO A 128 12.12 -16.13 23.66
C PRO A 128 10.77 -15.46 23.93
N ASP A 129 10.37 -14.60 23.03
CA ASP A 129 9.08 -13.95 23.13
C ASP A 129 7.99 -14.92 22.69
N ASP A 130 6.94 -15.03 23.48
CA ASP A 130 5.80 -15.89 23.19
C ASP A 130 4.79 -15.26 22.23
N THR A 131 5.20 -14.27 21.47
CA THR A 131 4.31 -13.68 20.51
C THR A 131 3.94 -14.67 19.42
N SER A 132 2.82 -14.45 18.80
CA SER A 132 2.31 -15.29 17.74
C SER A 132 3.20 -15.35 16.51
N HIS A 133 4.19 -14.48 16.45
CA HIS A 133 5.11 -14.46 15.32
C HIS A 133 6.31 -15.34 15.61
N SER A 134 6.27 -16.54 15.11
CA SER A 134 7.39 -17.47 15.21
C SER A 134 7.97 -17.68 13.82
N PRO A 135 9.21 -17.29 13.59
CA PRO A 135 9.86 -17.61 12.32
C PRO A 135 9.99 -19.13 12.23
N LYS A 136 9.62 -19.65 11.12
CA LYS A 136 9.61 -21.10 10.91
C LYS A 136 11.04 -21.62 10.92
N GLY A 137 11.37 -22.40 11.93
CA GLY A 137 12.62 -23.16 11.96
C GLY A 137 13.90 -22.34 11.97
N HIS A 138 13.84 -21.11 12.37
CA HIS A 138 15.01 -20.25 12.34
C HIS A 138 15.64 -20.12 13.70
N HIS A 139 16.49 -21.03 13.99
CA HIS A 139 17.34 -20.90 15.16
C HIS A 139 18.78 -21.01 14.67
N PRO A 140 19.55 -19.98 14.82
CA PRO A 140 20.97 -20.05 14.51
C PRO A 140 21.72 -20.95 15.45
#